data_3d43f6f2eb688cb1cae6bef29e825249
#
_entry.id   3d43f6f2eb688cb1cae6bef29e825249
#
_cell.length_a   1.000
_cell.length_b   1.000
_cell.length_c   1.000
_cell.angle_alpha   90.00
_cell.angle_beta   90.00
_cell.angle_gamma   90.00
#
_symmetry.space_group_name_H-M   'P 1'
#
loop_
_entity.id
_entity.type
_entity.pdbx_description
1 polymer ?
#
loop_
_entity_poly.entity_id
_entity_poly.type
_entity_poly.pdbx_seq_one_letter_code
_entity_poly.pdbx_strand_id
1 'polypeptide(L)'
;MRTLLKKVGFFIERIMKKLEATLINLFMWGELFSTQGVLDTTIIQCEGFIFEFRQQDIKLKQSEYINKTILTTIVTVRDITEEQIPQILEIIDDICWLLSFAQQAPICRHSYKIDNLEIESRNCISFIINSPAYIIENRGKSIRSFIEQVYPTYKELKNPRELEVVFGYLIEINKPNLAMETKLIISYVLMEHLKRTYVEIIGYIKTDTQFKHPQYPDLKTQPHDIENYESLKDKGNTYYRHKKFGKCGSTEMIKRTFEGARITRTKTKSIIDKRNTMIHEGLLLPFGDPEYTNQAFIDFQEVNDLFREYLLSILNHQGEYYLSNDRFS
;
A
#
# COMPACT_ATOMS: atom_id res chain seq x y z
N MET A 1 -66.31 27.32 -2.75
CA MET A 1 -65.83 26.05 -3.35
C MET A 1 -64.33 25.99 -3.15
N ARG A 2 -63.84 25.43 -2.00
CA ARG A 2 -62.43 25.36 -1.64
C ARG A 2 -61.93 23.99 -2.03
N THR A 3 -61.12 23.93 -3.07
CA THR A 3 -60.48 22.70 -3.55
C THR A 3 -59.34 22.35 -2.64
N LEU A 4 -59.50 21.28 -1.86
CA LEU A 4 -58.46 20.64 -1.05
C LEU A 4 -57.45 19.98 -1.98
N LEU A 5 -56.33 20.63 -2.20
CA LEU A 5 -55.12 19.96 -2.74
C LEU A 5 -54.56 19.00 -1.66
N LYS A 6 -54.92 17.73 -1.80
CA LYS A 6 -54.21 16.64 -1.07
C LYS A 6 -52.76 16.65 -1.55
N LYS A 7 -51.83 17.07 -0.70
CA LYS A 7 -50.43 16.75 -0.82
C LYS A 7 -50.27 15.23 -0.65
N VAL A 8 -50.25 14.52 -1.75
CA VAL A 8 -49.78 13.14 -1.76
C VAL A 8 -48.27 13.22 -1.64
N GLY A 9 -47.76 13.10 -0.42
CA GLY A 9 -46.36 12.87 -0.19
C GLY A 9 -46.03 11.48 -0.72
N PHE A 10 -45.37 11.41 -1.86
CA PHE A 10 -44.68 10.20 -2.26
C PHE A 10 -43.53 9.94 -1.25
N PHE A 11 -43.82 9.18 -0.22
CA PHE A 11 -42.77 8.45 0.49
C PHE A 11 -42.30 7.40 -0.51
N ILE A 12 -41.21 7.68 -1.21
CA ILE A 12 -40.42 6.63 -1.86
C ILE A 12 -39.83 5.86 -0.71
N GLU A 13 -40.47 4.74 -0.34
CA GLU A 13 -39.79 3.75 0.52
C GLU A 13 -38.47 3.41 -0.17
N ARG A 14 -37.37 3.91 0.37
CA ARG A 14 -36.04 3.51 -0.08
C ARG A 14 -35.91 2.02 0.21
N ILE A 15 -36.00 1.20 -0.85
CA ILE A 15 -35.77 -0.24 -0.74
C ILE A 15 -34.32 -0.40 -0.33
N MET A 16 -34.10 -0.80 0.93
CA MET A 16 -32.78 -1.08 1.47
C MET A 16 -32.31 -2.43 0.94
N LYS A 17 -31.10 -2.45 0.42
CA LYS A 17 -30.48 -3.62 -0.21
C LYS A 17 -29.35 -4.17 0.64
N LYS A 18 -28.98 -5.42 0.36
CA LYS A 18 -27.81 -6.10 0.90
C LYS A 18 -26.84 -6.39 -0.24
N LEU A 19 -25.59 -5.93 -0.10
CA LEU A 19 -24.49 -6.28 -0.99
C LEU A 19 -23.61 -7.34 -0.33
N GLU A 20 -23.27 -8.38 -1.06
CA GLU A 20 -22.27 -9.38 -0.69
C GLU A 20 -21.20 -9.46 -1.77
N ALA A 21 -19.97 -9.16 -1.42
CA ALA A 21 -18.81 -9.29 -2.31
C ALA A 21 -17.96 -10.48 -1.85
N THR A 22 -17.46 -11.26 -2.80
CA THR A 22 -16.57 -12.39 -2.53
C THR A 22 -15.14 -12.00 -2.84
N LEU A 23 -14.25 -12.18 -1.87
CA LEU A 23 -12.81 -11.91 -2.00
C LEU A 23 -12.01 -13.18 -2.14
N ILE A 24 -10.88 -13.07 -2.86
CA ILE A 24 -9.87 -14.11 -2.96
C ILE A 24 -8.67 -13.80 -2.09
N ASN A 25 -7.99 -14.84 -1.63
CA ASN A 25 -6.68 -14.82 -0.98
C ASN A 25 -6.60 -14.01 0.33
N LEU A 26 -7.70 -13.57 0.91
CA LEU A 26 -7.71 -12.91 2.21
C LEU A 26 -7.81 -13.94 3.33
N PHE A 27 -6.78 -14.02 4.16
CA PHE A 27 -6.76 -14.86 5.37
C PHE A 27 -6.61 -13.98 6.60
N MET A 28 -7.59 -14.02 7.50
CA MET A 28 -7.50 -13.36 8.79
C MET A 28 -8.26 -14.13 9.87
N TRP A 29 -7.78 -14.07 11.09
CA TRP A 29 -8.51 -14.55 12.25
C TRP A 29 -9.52 -13.46 12.65
N GLY A 30 -10.82 -13.78 12.62
CA GLY A 30 -11.88 -12.86 12.99
C GLY A 30 -11.83 -12.43 14.47
N GLU A 31 -12.62 -11.44 14.81
CA GLU A 31 -12.81 -10.93 16.18
C GLU A 31 -14.08 -11.45 16.83
N LEU A 32 -15.07 -11.76 16.01
CA LEU A 32 -16.39 -12.18 16.45
C LEU A 32 -16.59 -13.66 16.12
N PHE A 33 -17.27 -14.35 17.04
CA PHE A 33 -17.66 -15.74 16.84
C PHE A 33 -18.83 -15.84 15.86
N SER A 34 -18.70 -16.72 14.90
CA SER A 34 -19.82 -17.17 14.09
C SER A 34 -20.83 -17.99 14.93
N THR A 35 -21.97 -18.26 14.33
CA THR A 35 -22.95 -19.19 14.89
C THR A 35 -22.41 -20.61 15.11
N GLN A 36 -21.27 -20.94 14.48
CA GLN A 36 -20.56 -22.21 14.64
C GLN A 36 -19.49 -22.19 15.73
N GLY A 37 -19.35 -21.07 16.46
CA GLY A 37 -18.38 -20.92 17.54
C GLY A 37 -16.95 -20.73 17.08
N VAL A 38 -16.73 -20.28 15.84
CA VAL A 38 -15.41 -19.97 15.26
C VAL A 38 -15.24 -18.46 15.14
N LEU A 39 -14.05 -17.93 15.47
CA LEU A 39 -13.69 -16.53 15.24
C LEU A 39 -13.42 -16.31 13.76
N ASP A 40 -14.43 -15.93 13.01
CA ASP A 40 -14.38 -15.80 11.54
C ASP A 40 -14.78 -14.43 11.01
N THR A 41 -15.31 -13.56 11.84
CA THR A 41 -15.90 -12.28 11.41
C THR A 41 -15.14 -11.09 11.96
N THR A 42 -14.88 -10.10 11.10
CA THR A 42 -14.29 -8.80 11.45
C THR A 42 -15.15 -7.69 10.86
N ILE A 43 -15.43 -6.66 11.65
CA ILE A 43 -16.20 -5.50 11.21
C ILE A 43 -15.26 -4.31 11.02
N ILE A 44 -15.26 -3.73 9.82
CA ILE A 44 -14.46 -2.55 9.44
C ILE A 44 -15.39 -1.40 9.07
N GLN A 45 -15.08 -0.19 9.52
CA GLN A 45 -15.87 1.01 9.23
C GLN A 45 -15.07 1.95 8.32
N CYS A 46 -15.62 2.26 7.15
CA CYS A 46 -15.03 3.20 6.19
C CYS A 46 -16.12 4.07 5.57
N GLU A 47 -15.90 5.39 5.51
CA GLU A 47 -16.79 6.36 4.86
C GLU A 47 -18.27 6.28 5.27
N GLY A 48 -18.53 5.92 6.52
CA GLY A 48 -19.91 5.78 7.03
C GLY A 48 -20.58 4.45 6.72
N PHE A 49 -19.91 3.54 6.00
CA PHE A 49 -20.37 2.18 5.76
C PHE A 49 -19.75 1.20 6.73
N ILE A 50 -20.49 0.13 7.02
CA ILE A 50 -20.06 -1.00 7.86
C ILE A 50 -19.86 -2.20 6.96
N PHE A 51 -18.62 -2.71 6.92
CA PHE A 51 -18.20 -3.86 6.15
C PHE A 51 -17.99 -5.05 7.08
N GLU A 52 -18.82 -6.07 6.97
CA GLU A 52 -18.70 -7.33 7.70
C GLU A 52 -17.89 -8.32 6.86
N PHE A 53 -16.64 -8.56 7.23
CA PHE A 53 -15.75 -9.54 6.60
C PHE A 53 -15.88 -10.87 7.29
N ARG A 54 -16.37 -11.88 6.61
CA ARG A 54 -16.51 -13.23 7.13
C ARG A 54 -15.67 -14.22 6.35
N GLN A 55 -14.76 -14.91 7.04
CA GLN A 55 -13.94 -15.96 6.46
C GLN A 55 -14.80 -17.14 6.05
N GLN A 56 -14.54 -17.66 4.85
CA GLN A 56 -15.10 -18.91 4.38
C GLN A 56 -14.08 -20.03 4.64
N ASP A 57 -14.59 -21.19 5.02
CA ASP A 57 -13.84 -22.45 5.10
C ASP A 57 -12.46 -22.39 5.78
N ILE A 58 -12.47 -21.96 7.06
CA ILE A 58 -11.27 -21.83 7.92
C ILE A 58 -10.57 -23.20 8.14
N LYS A 59 -11.17 -24.31 7.74
CA LYS A 59 -10.64 -25.65 7.98
C LYS A 59 -9.51 -26.08 7.05
N LEU A 60 -9.29 -25.34 5.95
CA LEU A 60 -8.21 -25.65 5.03
C LEU A 60 -6.85 -25.37 5.67
N LYS A 61 -5.92 -26.30 5.57
CA LYS A 61 -4.54 -26.10 6.05
C LYS A 61 -3.84 -25.09 5.12
N GLN A 62 -2.98 -24.26 5.68
CA GLN A 62 -2.21 -23.26 4.91
C GLN A 62 -1.50 -23.85 3.69
N SER A 63 -1.00 -25.10 3.79
CA SER A 63 -0.38 -25.82 2.68
C SER A 63 -1.32 -26.07 1.49
N GLU A 64 -2.62 -26.04 1.70
CA GLU A 64 -3.61 -26.27 0.65
C GLU A 64 -3.89 -25.03 -0.19
N TYR A 65 -3.47 -23.86 0.28
CA TYR A 65 -3.65 -22.56 -0.39
C TYR A 65 -2.44 -22.14 -1.24
N ILE A 66 -1.29 -22.75 -1.01
CA ILE A 66 -0.07 -22.39 -1.75
C ILE A 66 -0.30 -22.64 -3.25
N ASN A 67 -0.07 -21.61 -4.05
CA ASN A 67 -0.22 -21.63 -5.51
C ASN A 67 -1.66 -21.80 -6.04
N LYS A 68 -2.68 -21.46 -5.24
CA LYS A 68 -4.08 -21.53 -5.67
C LYS A 68 -4.78 -20.19 -5.46
N THR A 69 -5.69 -19.87 -6.37
CA THR A 69 -6.68 -18.81 -6.15
C THR A 69 -7.87 -19.42 -5.42
N ILE A 70 -8.17 -18.92 -4.23
CA ILE A 70 -9.23 -19.46 -3.38
C ILE A 70 -10.15 -18.34 -2.93
N LEU A 71 -11.45 -18.59 -3.05
CA LEU A 71 -12.48 -17.73 -2.48
C LEU A 71 -12.45 -17.90 -0.95
N THR A 72 -12.03 -16.85 -0.25
CA THR A 72 -11.70 -16.96 1.18
C THR A 72 -12.62 -16.16 2.08
N THR A 73 -13.17 -15.06 1.58
CA THR A 73 -13.89 -14.10 2.42
C THR A 73 -15.14 -13.60 1.71
N ILE A 74 -16.25 -13.47 2.45
CA ILE A 74 -17.42 -12.71 2.02
C ILE A 74 -17.42 -11.39 2.79
N VAL A 75 -17.58 -10.30 2.06
CA VAL A 75 -17.82 -8.96 2.61
C VAL A 75 -19.28 -8.62 2.45
N THR A 76 -19.97 -8.34 3.55
CA THR A 76 -21.37 -7.96 3.56
C THR A 76 -21.53 -6.49 3.96
N VAL A 77 -22.32 -5.75 3.18
CA VAL A 77 -22.78 -4.39 3.51
C VAL A 77 -24.30 -4.39 3.46
N ARG A 78 -24.93 -3.89 4.54
CA ARG A 78 -26.40 -3.90 4.69
C ARG A 78 -26.95 -2.48 4.66
N ASP A 79 -28.27 -2.37 4.49
CA ASP A 79 -29.03 -1.13 4.60
C ASP A 79 -28.52 -0.04 3.63
N ILE A 80 -28.23 -0.43 2.39
CA ILE A 80 -27.72 0.44 1.32
C ILE A 80 -28.78 0.72 0.27
N THR A 81 -28.61 1.85 -0.44
CA THR A 81 -29.41 2.18 -1.62
C THR A 81 -28.68 1.78 -2.90
N GLU A 82 -29.41 1.73 -4.00
CA GLU A 82 -28.81 1.37 -5.30
C GLU A 82 -27.72 2.36 -5.74
N GLU A 83 -27.92 3.65 -5.47
CA GLU A 83 -26.97 4.71 -5.82
C GLU A 83 -25.65 4.61 -5.05
N GLN A 84 -25.63 3.93 -3.89
CA GLN A 84 -24.42 3.75 -3.07
C GLN A 84 -23.57 2.56 -3.52
N ILE A 85 -24.10 1.65 -4.34
CA ILE A 85 -23.41 0.44 -4.76
C ILE A 85 -22.04 0.74 -5.41
N PRO A 86 -21.91 1.67 -6.38
CA PRO A 86 -20.61 1.95 -7.00
C PRO A 86 -19.55 2.43 -6.00
N GLN A 87 -19.92 3.31 -5.08
CA GLN A 87 -19.03 3.80 -4.02
C GLN A 87 -18.58 2.66 -3.10
N ILE A 88 -19.51 1.80 -2.68
CA ILE A 88 -19.20 0.66 -1.80
C ILE A 88 -18.24 -0.31 -2.47
N LEU A 89 -18.44 -0.60 -3.77
CA LEU A 89 -17.55 -1.47 -4.54
C LEU A 89 -16.15 -0.85 -4.69
N GLU A 90 -16.04 0.46 -4.89
CA GLU A 90 -14.75 1.16 -4.90
C GLU A 90 -14.05 1.04 -3.54
N ILE A 91 -14.76 1.27 -2.43
CA ILE A 91 -14.19 1.11 -1.08
C ILE A 91 -13.71 -0.33 -0.85
N ILE A 92 -14.47 -1.34 -1.28
CA ILE A 92 -14.04 -2.75 -1.17
C ILE A 92 -12.77 -2.99 -1.98
N ASP A 93 -12.69 -2.49 -3.21
CA ASP A 93 -11.50 -2.63 -4.06
C ASP A 93 -10.28 -1.90 -3.45
N ASP A 94 -10.47 -0.73 -2.88
CA ASP A 94 -9.44 0.02 -2.13
C ASP A 94 -8.95 -0.74 -0.88
N ILE A 95 -9.88 -1.31 -0.11
CA ILE A 95 -9.53 -2.17 1.04
C ILE A 95 -8.76 -3.40 0.57
N CYS A 96 -9.11 -4.00 -0.56
CA CYS A 96 -8.36 -5.13 -1.13
C CYS A 96 -6.90 -4.74 -1.44
N TRP A 97 -6.63 -3.56 -1.96
CA TRP A 97 -5.26 -3.07 -2.17
C TRP A 97 -4.49 -2.89 -0.87
N LEU A 98 -5.10 -2.28 0.15
CA LEU A 98 -4.49 -2.12 1.48
C LEU A 98 -4.22 -3.47 2.14
N LEU A 99 -5.15 -4.43 2.03
CA LEU A 99 -4.97 -5.79 2.52
C LEU A 99 -3.88 -6.54 1.75
N SER A 100 -3.79 -6.32 0.44
CA SER A 100 -2.72 -6.89 -0.38
C SER A 100 -1.34 -6.41 0.07
N PHE A 101 -1.22 -5.13 0.40
CA PHE A 101 -0.01 -4.58 1.03
C PHE A 101 0.23 -5.20 2.42
N ALA A 102 -0.78 -5.22 3.29
CA ALA A 102 -0.66 -5.70 4.66
C ALA A 102 -0.27 -7.18 4.73
N GLN A 103 -0.76 -8.02 3.84
CA GLN A 103 -0.52 -9.46 3.82
C GLN A 103 0.51 -9.91 2.78
N GLN A 104 1.04 -8.98 1.99
CA GLN A 104 1.98 -9.28 0.89
C GLN A 104 1.47 -10.37 -0.06
N ALA A 105 0.17 -10.35 -0.31
CA ALA A 105 -0.53 -11.30 -1.17
C ALA A 105 -1.54 -10.58 -2.05
N PRO A 106 -1.77 -11.01 -3.29
CA PRO A 106 -2.78 -10.40 -4.15
C PRO A 106 -4.18 -10.73 -3.62
N ILE A 107 -4.86 -9.75 -3.07
CA ILE A 107 -6.23 -9.84 -2.59
C ILE A 107 -7.10 -8.98 -3.50
N CYS A 108 -8.18 -9.54 -4.04
CA CYS A 108 -9.10 -8.79 -4.88
C CYS A 108 -10.54 -9.30 -4.75
N ARG A 109 -11.48 -8.46 -5.14
CA ARG A 109 -12.88 -8.81 -5.26
C ARG A 109 -13.10 -9.65 -6.52
N HIS A 110 -13.60 -10.87 -6.33
CA HIS A 110 -13.94 -11.80 -7.41
C HIS A 110 -15.32 -11.52 -8.00
N SER A 111 -16.33 -11.40 -7.14
CA SER A 111 -17.72 -11.21 -7.54
C SER A 111 -18.49 -10.40 -6.51
N TYR A 112 -19.69 -9.95 -6.88
CA TYR A 112 -20.64 -9.42 -5.93
C TYR A 112 -22.08 -9.79 -6.28
N LYS A 113 -22.95 -9.76 -5.27
CA LYS A 113 -24.38 -10.05 -5.32
C LYS A 113 -25.15 -8.92 -4.65
N ILE A 114 -26.32 -8.63 -5.19
CA ILE A 114 -27.31 -7.75 -4.56
C ILE A 114 -28.54 -8.60 -4.27
N ASP A 115 -28.95 -8.65 -3.00
CA ASP A 115 -30.12 -9.44 -2.55
C ASP A 115 -30.12 -10.89 -3.08
N ASN A 116 -28.95 -11.54 -3.07
CA ASN A 116 -28.66 -12.89 -3.57
C ASN A 116 -28.62 -13.03 -5.12
N LEU A 117 -28.86 -11.97 -5.88
CA LEU A 117 -28.68 -11.98 -7.34
C LEU A 117 -27.22 -11.67 -7.67
N GLU A 118 -26.53 -12.58 -8.32
CA GLU A 118 -25.16 -12.34 -8.80
C GLU A 118 -25.17 -11.35 -9.96
N ILE A 119 -24.40 -10.26 -9.82
CA ILE A 119 -24.38 -9.16 -10.77
C ILE A 119 -23.11 -9.21 -11.62
N GLU A 120 -21.96 -9.50 -10.99
CA GLU A 120 -20.66 -9.49 -11.66
C GLU A 120 -19.79 -10.62 -11.11
N SER A 121 -19.03 -11.27 -12.01
CA SER A 121 -17.92 -12.14 -11.68
C SER A 121 -16.71 -11.73 -12.49
N ARG A 122 -15.58 -11.43 -11.83
CA ARG A 122 -14.33 -11.05 -12.48
C ARG A 122 -13.43 -12.28 -12.60
N ASN A 123 -12.83 -12.47 -13.76
CA ASN A 123 -11.73 -13.40 -13.91
C ASN A 123 -10.49 -12.81 -13.22
N CYS A 124 -10.37 -13.04 -11.93
CA CYS A 124 -9.13 -12.71 -11.23
C CYS A 124 -8.04 -13.61 -11.77
N ILE A 125 -6.96 -13.01 -12.27
CA ILE A 125 -5.78 -13.75 -12.71
C ILE A 125 -5.31 -14.60 -11.52
N SER A 126 -5.04 -15.88 -11.78
CA SER A 126 -4.53 -16.81 -10.78
C SER A 126 -3.24 -16.28 -10.17
N PHE A 127 -3.25 -15.98 -8.90
CA PHE A 127 -2.09 -15.52 -8.15
C PHE A 127 -1.61 -16.62 -7.22
N ILE A 128 -0.30 -16.76 -7.14
CA ILE A 128 0.36 -17.61 -6.15
C ILE A 128 0.21 -16.93 -4.79
N ILE A 129 -0.37 -17.61 -3.81
CA ILE A 129 -0.32 -17.15 -2.43
C ILE A 129 1.11 -17.39 -1.95
N ASN A 130 1.84 -16.32 -1.72
CA ASN A 130 3.14 -16.42 -1.07
C ASN A 130 2.95 -16.87 0.39
N SER A 131 3.94 -17.54 0.93
CA SER A 131 4.01 -17.80 2.36
C SER A 131 3.75 -16.49 3.10
N PRO A 132 2.93 -16.46 4.16
CA PRO A 132 2.47 -15.23 4.77
C PRO A 132 3.62 -14.46 5.36
N ALA A 133 4.07 -13.49 4.60
CA ALA A 133 5.02 -12.50 5.05
C ALA A 133 4.26 -11.21 5.36
N TYR A 134 3.20 -11.30 6.20
CA TYR A 134 2.38 -10.13 6.50
C TYR A 134 3.18 -9.03 7.21
N ILE A 135 2.90 -7.80 6.81
CA ILE A 135 3.42 -6.59 7.45
C ILE A 135 2.57 -6.26 8.68
N ILE A 136 1.27 -6.44 8.56
CA ILE A 136 0.29 -6.28 9.65
C ILE A 136 -0.18 -7.67 10.07
N GLU A 137 -0.21 -7.92 11.37
CA GLU A 137 -0.68 -9.20 11.90
C GLU A 137 -2.07 -9.55 11.33
N ASN A 138 -2.27 -10.79 10.91
CA ASN A 138 -3.50 -11.23 10.25
C ASN A 138 -4.66 -11.51 11.22
N ARG A 139 -4.67 -10.85 12.39
CA ARG A 139 -5.81 -10.84 13.32
C ARG A 139 -6.78 -9.75 12.93
N GLY A 140 -8.06 -10.03 13.02
CA GLY A 140 -9.13 -9.10 12.68
C GLY A 140 -8.96 -7.72 13.34
N LYS A 141 -8.62 -7.69 14.63
CA LYS A 141 -8.37 -6.44 15.36
C LYS A 141 -7.23 -5.63 14.74
N SER A 142 -6.11 -6.27 14.42
CA SER A 142 -4.94 -5.60 13.84
C SER A 142 -5.26 -5.09 12.42
N ILE A 143 -5.92 -5.92 11.62
CA ILE A 143 -6.36 -5.56 10.26
C ILE A 143 -7.38 -4.42 10.29
N ARG A 144 -8.40 -4.50 11.16
CA ARG A 144 -9.39 -3.42 11.31
C ARG A 144 -8.72 -2.11 11.68
N SER A 145 -7.90 -2.13 12.75
CA SER A 145 -7.19 -0.95 13.21
C SER A 145 -6.32 -0.34 12.11
N PHE A 146 -5.62 -1.17 11.34
CA PHE A 146 -4.81 -0.73 10.21
C PHE A 146 -5.70 -0.05 9.15
N ILE A 147 -6.73 -0.73 8.64
CA ILE A 147 -7.58 -0.20 7.57
C ILE A 147 -8.24 1.11 7.99
N GLU A 148 -8.90 1.14 9.17
CA GLU A 148 -9.63 2.33 9.63
C GLU A 148 -8.69 3.52 9.85
N GLN A 149 -7.44 3.29 10.24
CA GLN A 149 -6.45 4.34 10.43
C GLN A 149 -5.91 4.87 9.09
N VAL A 150 -5.53 3.99 8.17
CA VAL A 150 -4.79 4.40 6.96
C VAL A 150 -5.69 4.76 5.78
N TYR A 151 -6.94 4.29 5.76
CA TYR A 151 -7.85 4.45 4.62
C TYR A 151 -8.06 5.92 4.21
N PRO A 152 -8.28 6.88 5.13
CA PRO A 152 -8.45 8.28 4.74
C PRO A 152 -7.23 8.84 4.00
N THR A 153 -6.03 8.57 4.52
CA THR A 153 -4.78 9.00 3.87
C THR A 153 -4.52 8.26 2.56
N TYR A 154 -4.84 6.96 2.51
CA TYR A 154 -4.75 6.19 1.27
C TYR A 154 -5.62 6.81 0.17
N LYS A 155 -6.86 7.14 0.47
CA LYS A 155 -7.78 7.75 -0.50
C LYS A 155 -7.25 9.07 -1.07
N GLU A 156 -6.64 9.89 -0.22
CA GLU A 156 -6.00 11.14 -0.65
C GLU A 156 -4.76 10.90 -1.54
N LEU A 157 -3.96 9.90 -1.22
CA LEU A 157 -2.70 9.62 -1.87
C LEU A 157 -2.80 8.61 -3.03
N LYS A 158 -3.89 7.85 -3.14
CA LYS A 158 -4.09 6.77 -4.12
C LYS A 158 -3.68 7.20 -5.52
N ASN A 159 -4.27 8.26 -6.05
CA ASN A 159 -3.98 8.75 -7.38
C ASN A 159 -2.66 9.53 -7.48
N PRO A 160 -2.37 10.53 -6.63
CA PRO A 160 -1.12 11.29 -6.73
C PRO A 160 0.14 10.43 -6.57
N ARG A 161 0.07 9.38 -5.76
CA ARG A 161 1.19 8.45 -5.53
C ARG A 161 1.12 7.18 -6.38
N GLU A 162 0.06 7.01 -7.16
CA GLU A 162 -0.21 5.78 -7.92
C GLU A 162 -0.07 4.53 -7.04
N LEU A 163 -0.70 4.53 -5.84
CA LEU A 163 -0.46 3.53 -4.81
C LEU A 163 -0.82 2.12 -5.25
N GLU A 164 -1.80 1.95 -6.14
CA GLU A 164 -2.14 0.63 -6.68
C GLU A 164 -0.99 0.04 -7.50
N VAL A 165 -0.30 0.88 -8.27
CA VAL A 165 0.90 0.47 -9.03
C VAL A 165 2.03 0.11 -8.07
N VAL A 166 2.23 0.90 -7.02
CA VAL A 166 3.24 0.65 -5.98
C VAL A 166 3.00 -0.68 -5.28
N PHE A 167 1.75 -0.94 -4.86
CA PHE A 167 1.37 -2.20 -4.23
C PHE A 167 1.51 -3.38 -5.19
N GLY A 168 1.18 -3.20 -6.48
CA GLY A 168 1.39 -4.19 -7.52
C GLY A 168 2.87 -4.58 -7.65
N TYR A 169 3.79 -3.62 -7.65
CA TYR A 169 5.23 -3.91 -7.63
C TYR A 169 5.66 -4.68 -6.38
N LEU A 170 5.15 -4.30 -5.20
CA LEU A 170 5.47 -5.01 -3.94
C LEU A 170 4.98 -6.46 -3.96
N ILE A 171 3.81 -6.71 -4.48
CA ILE A 171 3.30 -8.08 -4.65
C ILE A 171 4.19 -8.86 -5.62
N GLU A 172 4.57 -8.24 -6.74
CA GLU A 172 5.42 -8.88 -7.75
C GLU A 172 6.77 -9.29 -7.21
N ILE A 173 7.50 -8.38 -6.54
CA ILE A 173 8.82 -8.68 -5.98
C ILE A 173 8.78 -9.74 -4.88
N ASN A 174 7.65 -9.95 -4.22
CA ASN A 174 7.49 -10.97 -3.19
C ASN A 174 7.10 -12.36 -3.73
N LYS A 175 6.93 -12.52 -5.05
CA LYS A 175 6.68 -13.83 -5.65
C LYS A 175 7.84 -14.79 -5.40
N PRO A 176 7.58 -16.03 -4.97
CA PRO A 176 8.65 -16.98 -4.60
C PRO A 176 9.48 -17.43 -5.80
N ASN A 177 8.89 -17.45 -6.99
CA ASN A 177 9.52 -18.01 -8.19
C ASN A 177 10.40 -17.02 -8.97
N LEU A 178 10.56 -15.79 -8.48
CA LEU A 178 11.45 -14.81 -9.10
C LEU A 178 12.87 -14.96 -8.56
N ALA A 179 13.86 -14.95 -9.47
CA ALA A 179 15.27 -14.84 -9.09
C ALA A 179 15.54 -13.56 -8.28
N MET A 180 16.49 -13.60 -7.34
CA MET A 180 16.80 -12.46 -6.47
C MET A 180 17.21 -11.21 -7.25
N GLU A 181 17.96 -11.38 -8.33
CA GLU A 181 18.38 -10.30 -9.21
C GLU A 181 17.16 -9.62 -9.86
N THR A 182 16.20 -10.41 -10.31
CA THR A 182 14.95 -9.87 -10.87
C THR A 182 14.16 -9.08 -9.82
N LYS A 183 14.07 -9.60 -8.58
CA LYS A 183 13.44 -8.90 -7.46
C LYS A 183 14.12 -7.56 -7.19
N LEU A 184 15.46 -7.54 -7.16
CA LEU A 184 16.24 -6.31 -6.95
C LEU A 184 16.04 -5.31 -8.09
N ILE A 185 16.05 -5.75 -9.36
CA ILE A 185 15.78 -4.87 -10.50
C ILE A 185 14.39 -4.24 -10.39
N ILE A 186 13.36 -5.04 -10.13
CA ILE A 186 11.99 -4.53 -9.96
C ILE A 186 11.92 -3.57 -8.76
N SER A 187 12.62 -3.86 -7.67
CA SER A 187 12.71 -2.96 -6.51
C SER A 187 13.33 -1.62 -6.85
N TYR A 188 14.35 -1.60 -7.69
CA TYR A 188 14.97 -0.34 -8.14
C TYR A 188 14.08 0.43 -9.12
N VAL A 189 13.29 -0.27 -9.95
CA VAL A 189 12.24 0.36 -10.77
C VAL A 189 11.18 1.00 -9.88
N LEU A 190 10.76 0.29 -8.81
CA LEU A 190 9.82 0.86 -7.82
C LEU A 190 10.40 2.09 -7.13
N MET A 191 11.68 2.09 -6.77
CA MET A 191 12.34 3.27 -6.18
C MET A 191 12.30 4.48 -7.12
N GLU A 192 12.53 4.27 -8.43
CA GLU A 192 12.41 5.32 -9.43
C GLU A 192 10.97 5.83 -9.57
N HIS A 193 9.99 4.93 -9.48
CA HIS A 193 8.57 5.27 -9.49
C HIS A 193 8.19 6.15 -8.29
N LEU A 194 8.59 5.76 -7.08
CA LEU A 194 8.35 6.54 -5.86
C LEU A 194 8.99 7.95 -5.95
N LYS A 195 10.20 8.03 -6.49
CA LYS A 195 10.85 9.31 -6.75
C LYS A 195 10.04 10.16 -7.74
N ARG A 196 9.57 9.57 -8.85
CA ARG A 196 8.78 10.28 -9.86
C ARG A 196 7.52 10.90 -9.25
N THR A 197 6.73 10.11 -8.56
CA THR A 197 5.49 10.61 -7.94
C THR A 197 5.76 11.64 -6.84
N TYR A 198 6.84 11.50 -6.08
CA TYR A 198 7.28 12.52 -5.11
C TYR A 198 7.63 13.85 -5.81
N VAL A 199 8.40 13.80 -6.88
CA VAL A 199 8.79 14.97 -7.68
C VAL A 199 7.55 15.70 -8.21
N GLU A 200 6.59 14.96 -8.74
CA GLU A 200 5.34 15.51 -9.29
C GLU A 200 4.48 16.18 -8.22
N ILE A 201 4.31 15.56 -7.06
CA ILE A 201 3.49 16.11 -5.96
C ILE A 201 4.10 17.38 -5.38
N ILE A 202 5.43 17.40 -5.17
CA ILE A 202 6.11 18.58 -4.63
C ILE A 202 6.26 19.67 -5.70
N GLY A 203 6.10 19.31 -6.98
CA GLY A 203 6.21 20.23 -8.09
C GLY A 203 7.66 20.57 -8.48
N TYR A 204 8.60 19.64 -8.27
CA TYR A 204 9.97 19.84 -8.73
C TYR A 204 10.04 19.99 -10.25
N ILE A 205 10.80 20.98 -10.71
CA ILE A 205 11.07 21.22 -12.13
C ILE A 205 12.23 20.32 -12.55
N LYS A 206 11.95 19.34 -13.43
CA LYS A 206 12.98 18.46 -13.98
C LYS A 206 13.70 19.16 -15.14
N THR A 207 15.03 19.16 -15.09
CA THR A 207 15.91 19.47 -16.23
C THR A 207 16.61 18.17 -16.65
N ASP A 208 17.41 18.18 -17.73
CA ASP A 208 18.06 16.96 -18.26
C ASP A 208 18.82 16.16 -17.20
N THR A 209 19.52 16.84 -16.30
CA THR A 209 20.39 16.20 -15.30
C THR A 209 20.03 16.51 -13.85
N GLN A 210 19.08 17.41 -13.59
CA GLN A 210 18.81 17.93 -12.24
C GLN A 210 17.33 18.15 -11.99
N PHE A 211 16.99 18.23 -10.71
CA PHE A 211 15.68 18.64 -10.21
C PHE A 211 15.84 19.97 -9.47
N LYS A 212 14.94 20.91 -9.69
CA LYS A 212 14.90 22.22 -9.02
C LYS A 212 13.66 22.30 -8.15
N HIS A 213 13.84 22.71 -6.89
CA HIS A 213 12.70 22.92 -5.97
C HIS A 213 11.85 24.10 -6.46
N PRO A 214 10.52 23.99 -6.47
CA PRO A 214 9.63 25.03 -7.04
C PRO A 214 9.77 26.38 -6.34
N GLN A 215 9.92 26.42 -5.02
CA GLN A 215 10.03 27.64 -4.23
C GLN A 215 11.50 28.14 -4.10
N TYR A 216 12.46 27.22 -4.13
CA TYR A 216 13.86 27.52 -3.84
C TYR A 216 14.82 26.96 -4.91
N PRO A 217 14.66 27.35 -6.20
CA PRO A 217 15.36 26.68 -7.31
C PRO A 217 16.89 26.86 -7.29
N ASP A 218 17.37 27.93 -6.69
CA ASP A 218 18.79 28.30 -6.70
C ASP A 218 19.47 28.20 -5.32
N LEU A 219 18.76 27.80 -4.28
CA LEU A 219 19.30 27.73 -2.93
C LEU A 219 20.21 26.53 -2.71
N LYS A 220 21.18 26.72 -1.83
CA LYS A 220 22.13 25.71 -1.39
C LYS A 220 21.92 25.40 0.09
N THR A 221 21.21 24.33 0.40
CA THR A 221 20.96 23.87 1.78
C THR A 221 20.55 22.39 1.80
N GLN A 222 20.29 21.85 2.99
CA GLN A 222 19.74 20.50 3.13
C GLN A 222 18.22 20.50 2.97
N PRO A 223 17.64 19.48 2.34
CA PRO A 223 16.20 19.42 2.09
C PRO A 223 15.35 19.34 3.35
N HIS A 224 15.81 18.60 4.37
CA HIS A 224 15.09 18.46 5.64
C HIS A 224 14.97 19.75 6.45
N ASP A 225 15.72 20.78 6.04
CA ASP A 225 15.66 22.09 6.65
C ASP A 225 14.64 23.02 5.98
N ILE A 226 13.87 22.52 4.99
CA ILE A 226 12.91 23.36 4.23
C ILE A 226 11.92 24.04 5.17
N GLU A 227 11.35 23.32 6.12
CA GLU A 227 10.37 23.86 7.07
C GLU A 227 10.96 24.94 7.96
N ASN A 228 12.26 24.86 8.21
CA ASN A 228 13.01 25.81 9.04
C ASN A 228 13.85 26.78 8.22
N TYR A 229 13.78 26.72 6.90
CA TYR A 229 14.68 27.45 6.02
C TYR A 229 14.70 28.94 6.29
N GLU A 230 13.53 29.59 6.38
CA GLU A 230 13.45 31.03 6.59
C GLU A 230 14.06 31.44 7.93
N SER A 231 13.86 30.65 8.99
CA SER A 231 14.46 30.91 10.30
C SER A 231 15.97 30.69 10.36
N LEU A 232 16.50 29.80 9.51
CA LEU A 232 17.91 29.44 9.46
C LEU A 232 18.70 30.33 8.50
N LYS A 233 18.06 30.81 7.43
CA LYS A 233 18.62 31.75 6.45
C LYS A 233 19.16 33.02 7.12
N ASP A 234 18.39 33.60 8.04
CA ASP A 234 18.72 34.84 8.71
C ASP A 234 19.83 34.67 9.77
N LYS A 235 20.14 33.45 10.19
CA LYS A 235 21.21 33.15 11.16
C LYS A 235 22.62 33.11 10.54
N GLY A 236 22.76 33.39 9.25
CA GLY A 236 24.06 33.41 8.56
C GLY A 236 24.80 32.07 8.61
N ASN A 237 24.10 30.97 8.72
CA ASN A 237 24.68 29.66 8.90
C ASN A 237 25.49 29.23 7.66
N THR A 238 26.79 29.01 7.84
CA THR A 238 27.73 28.58 6.79
C THR A 238 27.35 27.26 6.12
N TYR A 239 26.57 26.41 6.81
CA TYR A 239 26.02 25.18 6.30
C TYR A 239 25.22 25.38 5.00
N TYR A 240 24.42 26.43 4.91
CA TYR A 240 23.62 26.74 3.72
C TYR A 240 24.43 27.27 2.54
N ARG A 241 25.64 27.74 2.78
CA ARG A 241 26.50 28.30 1.72
C ARG A 241 27.14 27.23 0.83
N HIS A 242 27.29 26.00 1.32
CA HIS A 242 28.07 24.96 0.66
C HIS A 242 27.26 23.81 0.10
N LYS A 243 25.97 23.70 0.43
CA LYS A 243 25.12 22.58 0.00
C LYS A 243 24.08 23.01 -1.02
N LYS A 244 23.89 22.19 -2.06
CA LYS A 244 22.85 22.43 -3.08
C LYS A 244 21.51 22.04 -2.49
N PHE A 245 20.66 23.01 -2.28
CA PHE A 245 19.32 22.79 -1.74
C PHE A 245 18.27 22.67 -2.85
N GLY A 246 18.08 23.70 -3.63
CA GLY A 246 17.06 23.73 -4.68
C GLY A 246 17.39 22.88 -5.91
N LYS A 247 18.65 22.51 -6.11
CA LYS A 247 19.12 21.71 -7.25
C LYS A 247 19.74 20.42 -6.77
N CYS A 248 19.30 19.28 -7.29
CA CYS A 248 19.88 17.99 -6.97
C CYS A 248 19.81 17.01 -8.13
N GLY A 249 20.74 16.05 -8.18
CA GLY A 249 20.71 14.93 -9.11
C GLY A 249 19.73 13.83 -8.69
N SER A 250 19.60 12.79 -9.51
CA SER A 250 18.67 11.69 -9.30
C SER A 250 18.88 10.97 -7.97
N THR A 251 20.14 10.64 -7.64
CA THR A 251 20.49 9.95 -6.38
C THR A 251 20.07 10.77 -5.15
N GLU A 252 20.32 12.08 -5.18
CA GLU A 252 19.91 12.98 -4.10
C GLU A 252 18.39 13.09 -4.02
N MET A 253 17.69 13.08 -5.17
CA MET A 253 16.23 13.10 -5.21
C MET A 253 15.60 11.83 -4.62
N ILE A 254 16.20 10.66 -4.84
CA ILE A 254 15.76 9.43 -4.17
C ILE A 254 15.88 9.59 -2.65
N LYS A 255 17.00 10.11 -2.14
CA LYS A 255 17.16 10.35 -0.69
C LYS A 255 16.06 11.27 -0.15
N ARG A 256 15.75 12.36 -0.87
CA ARG A 256 14.66 13.30 -0.49
C ARG A 256 13.29 12.63 -0.46
N THR A 257 13.03 11.72 -1.39
CA THR A 257 11.79 10.96 -1.43
C THR A 257 11.56 10.21 -0.11
N PHE A 258 12.60 9.53 0.39
CA PHE A 258 12.51 8.76 1.64
C PHE A 258 12.55 9.66 2.88
N GLU A 259 13.29 10.76 2.86
CA GLU A 259 13.26 11.76 3.94
C GLU A 259 11.87 12.41 4.08
N GLY A 260 11.18 12.64 2.98
CA GLY A 260 9.78 13.09 2.99
C GLY A 260 8.82 12.14 3.71
N ALA A 261 9.21 10.85 3.81
CA ALA A 261 8.55 9.84 4.63
C ALA A 261 9.24 9.61 5.99
N ARG A 262 10.04 10.55 6.47
CA ARG A 262 10.76 10.51 7.75
C ARG A 262 11.79 9.37 7.89
N ILE A 263 12.23 8.78 6.78
CA ILE A 263 13.27 7.76 6.78
C ILE A 263 14.65 8.42 6.70
N THR A 264 15.56 8.00 7.56
CA THR A 264 16.89 8.62 7.67
C THR A 264 17.76 8.39 6.43
N ARG A 265 18.62 9.37 6.09
CA ARG A 265 19.57 9.24 4.99
C ARG A 265 20.56 8.09 5.15
N THR A 266 20.95 7.77 6.37
CA THR A 266 21.88 6.68 6.65
C THR A 266 21.28 5.35 6.19
N LYS A 267 20.00 5.09 6.48
CA LYS A 267 19.31 3.87 6.06
C LYS A 267 19.20 3.77 4.54
N THR A 268 18.91 4.88 3.85
CA THR A 268 18.75 4.90 2.39
C THR A 268 20.06 4.88 1.63
N LYS A 269 21.17 5.33 2.22
CA LYS A 269 22.46 5.48 1.52
C LYS A 269 23.00 4.14 1.01
N SER A 270 23.08 3.13 1.87
CA SER A 270 23.59 1.80 1.51
C SER A 270 22.80 1.21 0.33
N ILE A 271 21.48 1.26 0.41
CA ILE A 271 20.58 0.73 -0.61
C ILE A 271 20.74 1.46 -1.95
N ILE A 272 20.90 2.78 -1.91
CA ILE A 272 21.09 3.58 -3.12
C ILE A 272 22.47 3.31 -3.75
N ASP A 273 23.50 3.13 -2.94
CA ASP A 273 24.83 2.80 -3.43
C ASP A 273 24.82 1.43 -4.12
N LYS A 274 24.20 0.41 -3.52
CA LYS A 274 23.98 -0.92 -4.12
C LYS A 274 23.18 -0.85 -5.43
N ARG A 275 22.10 -0.07 -5.45
CA ARG A 275 21.31 0.19 -6.66
C ARG A 275 22.19 0.77 -7.78
N ASN A 276 23.03 1.76 -7.48
CA ASN A 276 23.89 2.38 -8.49
C ASN A 276 24.90 1.38 -9.04
N THR A 277 25.53 0.58 -8.18
CA THR A 277 26.45 -0.49 -8.60
C THR A 277 25.74 -1.46 -9.52
N MET A 278 24.58 -1.97 -9.14
CA MET A 278 23.84 -2.94 -9.95
C MET A 278 23.41 -2.39 -11.32
N ILE A 279 22.99 -1.14 -11.38
CA ILE A 279 22.56 -0.50 -12.65
C ILE A 279 23.75 -0.23 -13.58
N HIS A 280 24.91 0.16 -13.03
CA HIS A 280 26.07 0.57 -13.84
C HIS A 280 27.02 -0.59 -14.15
N GLU A 281 27.15 -1.54 -13.25
CA GLU A 281 28.14 -2.62 -13.32
C GLU A 281 27.51 -3.99 -13.60
N GLY A 282 26.19 -4.11 -13.47
CA GLY A 282 25.47 -5.38 -13.60
C GLY A 282 25.39 -6.13 -12.28
N LEU A 283 25.65 -7.44 -12.29
CA LEU A 283 25.59 -8.28 -11.09
C LEU A 283 26.62 -7.82 -10.04
N LEU A 284 26.20 -7.82 -8.77
CA LEU A 284 27.05 -7.43 -7.64
C LEU A 284 28.21 -8.42 -7.42
N LEU A 285 27.96 -9.71 -7.66
CA LEU A 285 28.91 -10.79 -7.49
C LEU A 285 28.76 -11.82 -8.62
N PRO A 286 29.75 -12.68 -8.87
CA PRO A 286 29.68 -13.71 -9.92
C PRO A 286 28.55 -14.70 -9.69
N PHE A 287 27.80 -14.99 -10.73
CA PHE A 287 26.73 -15.99 -10.71
C PHE A 287 27.25 -17.36 -10.27
N GLY A 288 26.52 -18.03 -9.35
CA GLY A 288 26.89 -19.32 -8.81
C GLY A 288 27.75 -19.28 -7.54
N ASP A 289 28.14 -18.09 -7.08
CA ASP A 289 28.77 -17.92 -5.79
C ASP A 289 27.72 -17.97 -4.66
N PRO A 290 27.88 -18.85 -3.63
CA PRO A 290 26.97 -18.88 -2.48
C PRO A 290 26.93 -17.56 -1.70
N GLU A 291 28.06 -16.86 -1.61
CA GLU A 291 28.15 -15.55 -0.95
C GLU A 291 27.29 -14.52 -1.70
N TYR A 292 27.30 -14.55 -3.04
CA TYR A 292 26.46 -13.73 -3.88
C TYR A 292 24.96 -13.94 -3.58
N THR A 293 24.53 -15.19 -3.51
CA THR A 293 23.11 -15.51 -3.26
C THR A 293 22.66 -15.00 -1.89
N ASN A 294 23.48 -15.18 -0.86
CA ASN A 294 23.20 -14.68 0.48
C ASN A 294 23.18 -13.17 0.52
N GLN A 295 24.15 -12.50 -0.12
CA GLN A 295 24.20 -11.04 -0.16
C GLN A 295 23.02 -10.45 -0.92
N ALA A 296 22.65 -11.01 -2.08
CA ALA A 296 21.48 -10.60 -2.84
C ALA A 296 20.17 -10.74 -2.04
N PHE A 297 20.04 -11.78 -1.23
CA PHE A 297 18.90 -11.98 -0.34
C PHE A 297 18.85 -10.91 0.76
N ILE A 298 19.99 -10.62 1.41
CA ILE A 298 20.08 -9.55 2.42
C ILE A 298 19.74 -8.20 1.80
N ASP A 299 20.29 -7.89 0.63
CA ASP A 299 20.04 -6.65 -0.08
C ASP A 299 18.56 -6.50 -0.46
N PHE A 300 17.93 -7.60 -0.87
CA PHE A 300 16.49 -7.62 -1.16
C PHE A 300 15.65 -7.37 0.11
N GLN A 301 16.00 -7.99 1.24
CA GLN A 301 15.29 -7.75 2.51
C GLN A 301 15.40 -6.28 2.92
N GLU A 302 16.59 -5.69 2.88
CA GLU A 302 16.81 -4.29 3.23
C GLU A 302 15.97 -3.33 2.38
N VAL A 303 15.93 -3.53 1.05
CA VAL A 303 15.16 -2.64 0.16
C VAL A 303 13.66 -2.87 0.32
N ASN A 304 13.21 -4.10 0.54
CA ASN A 304 11.80 -4.41 0.75
C ASN A 304 11.29 -3.80 2.06
N ASP A 305 12.07 -3.88 3.12
CA ASP A 305 11.75 -3.25 4.41
C ASP A 305 11.75 -1.72 4.31
N LEU A 306 12.65 -1.14 3.53
CA LEU A 306 12.63 0.30 3.24
C LEU A 306 11.31 0.73 2.58
N PHE A 307 10.78 -0.04 1.63
CA PHE A 307 9.49 0.27 1.00
C PHE A 307 8.32 0.10 1.96
N ARG A 308 8.33 -0.92 2.81
CA ARG A 308 7.30 -1.13 3.84
C ARG A 308 7.22 0.05 4.79
N GLU A 309 8.36 0.47 5.35
CA GLU A 309 8.44 1.63 6.23
C GLU A 309 8.01 2.92 5.52
N TYR A 310 8.46 3.11 4.26
CA TYR A 310 8.06 4.26 3.46
C TYR A 310 6.53 4.34 3.33
N LEU A 311 5.90 3.24 2.95
CA LEU A 311 4.45 3.20 2.74
C LEU A 311 3.67 3.35 4.03
N LEU A 312 4.08 2.68 5.10
CA LEU A 312 3.45 2.85 6.42
C LEU A 312 3.55 4.31 6.89
N SER A 313 4.70 4.94 6.68
CA SER A 313 4.90 6.35 7.04
C SER A 313 4.01 7.30 6.23
N ILE A 314 3.98 7.18 4.90
CA ILE A 314 3.14 8.08 4.07
C ILE A 314 1.65 7.83 4.28
N LEU A 315 1.25 6.60 4.63
CA LEU A 315 -0.12 6.24 5.00
C LEU A 315 -0.47 6.64 6.43
N ASN A 316 0.47 7.24 7.17
CA ASN A 316 0.31 7.68 8.55
C ASN A 316 -0.07 6.55 9.51
N HIS A 317 0.45 5.33 9.28
CA HIS A 317 0.24 4.21 10.18
C HIS A 317 1.02 4.41 11.49
N GLN A 318 0.33 4.21 12.65
CA GLN A 318 0.90 4.37 13.99
C GLN A 318 0.89 3.07 14.80
N GLY A 319 0.40 1.98 14.20
CA GLY A 319 0.28 0.68 14.87
C GLY A 319 1.56 -0.17 14.76
N GLU A 320 1.48 -1.36 15.31
CA GLU A 320 2.54 -2.37 15.17
C GLU A 320 2.60 -2.91 13.74
N TYR A 321 3.81 -3.22 13.29
CA TYR A 321 4.08 -3.84 11.99
C TYR A 321 5.35 -4.69 12.06
N TYR A 322 5.53 -5.59 11.11
CA TYR A 322 6.66 -6.50 11.04
C TYR A 322 7.54 -6.22 9.82
N LEU A 323 8.84 -6.19 10.05
CA LEU A 323 9.86 -6.18 9.02
C LEU A 323 10.44 -7.60 8.83
N SER A 324 11.26 -7.77 7.79
CA SER A 324 11.84 -9.06 7.45
C SER A 324 12.70 -9.63 8.59
N ASN A 325 13.43 -8.76 9.30
CA ASN A 325 14.33 -9.16 10.39
C ASN A 325 13.61 -9.52 11.70
N ASP A 326 12.38 -9.04 11.90
CA ASP A 326 11.62 -9.29 13.14
C ASP A 326 11.13 -10.74 13.26
N ARG A 327 11.23 -11.51 12.17
CA ARG A 327 10.70 -12.89 12.08
C ARG A 327 11.72 -13.96 12.42
N PHE A 328 12.98 -13.60 12.49
CA PHE A 328 14.09 -14.52 12.78
C PHE A 328 14.69 -14.30 14.17
N SER A 329 14.12 -13.35 14.94
CA SER A 329 14.39 -13.14 16.37
C SER A 329 13.35 -13.83 17.25
#